data_6a7448123bd3cbb8ec3a9759305de5d0
#
_entry.id   6a7448123bd3cbb8ec3a9759305de5d0
#
_cell.length_a   1.000
_cell.length_b   1.000
_cell.length_c   1.000
_cell.angle_alpha   90.00
_cell.angle_beta   90.00
_cell.angle_gamma   90.00
#
_symmetry.space_group_name_H-M   'P 1'
#
loop_
_entity.id
_entity.type
_entity.pdbx_description
1 polymer ?
#
loop_
_entity_poly.entity_id
_entity_poly.type
_entity_poly.pdbx_seq_one_letter_code
_entity_poly.pdbx_strand_id
1 'polypeptide(L)'
;LENQTYTNFIDNIYFKKTLKYIVQNLDPKYKKIQHKIKSGENFDKILESYNIDKKEIIKIKNTLEKKKIDLNKINTKQIINFTINKTNNKVDEFTYQISNTQQIFLKRNIEEDNFKDEILLIKLEKQIIYKENIILQSLYKSAVNEKIPPNTIVEFARIYGFQVDFQRDIR
;
A
#
# COMPACT_ATOMS: atom_id res chain seq x y z
N LEU A 1 -13.86 28.57 -42.49
CA LEU A 1 -13.79 29.81 -41.67
C LEU A 1 -14.02 29.51 -40.18
N GLU A 2 -15.01 28.69 -39.80
CA GLU A 2 -15.28 28.36 -38.39
C GLU A 2 -14.09 27.60 -37.69
N ASN A 3 -13.51 26.60 -38.34
CA ASN A 3 -12.42 25.81 -37.79
C ASN A 3 -11.15 26.63 -37.49
N GLN A 4 -10.86 27.66 -38.30
CA GLN A 4 -9.71 28.55 -38.07
C GLN A 4 -9.91 29.47 -36.87
N THR A 5 -11.15 29.89 -36.61
CA THR A 5 -11.47 30.76 -35.47
C THR A 5 -11.29 30.01 -34.16
N TYR A 6 -11.71 28.72 -34.06
CA TYR A 6 -11.53 27.89 -32.89
C TYR A 6 -10.06 27.55 -32.61
N THR A 7 -9.28 27.27 -33.68
CA THR A 7 -7.82 26.99 -33.53
C THR A 7 -7.10 28.23 -33.02
N ASN A 8 -7.38 29.41 -33.50
CA ASN A 8 -6.80 30.67 -33.06
C ASN A 8 -7.12 30.97 -31.59
N PHE A 9 -8.35 30.64 -31.14
CA PHE A 9 -8.75 30.83 -29.76
C PHE A 9 -8.01 29.87 -28.81
N ILE A 10 -7.90 28.59 -29.17
CA ILE A 10 -7.21 27.56 -28.39
C ILE A 10 -5.70 27.85 -28.31
N ASP A 11 -5.11 28.41 -29.40
CA ASP A 11 -3.68 28.72 -29.44
C ASP A 11 -3.32 30.07 -28.82
N ASN A 12 -4.33 30.84 -28.38
CA ASN A 12 -4.08 32.08 -27.69
C ASN A 12 -3.30 31.90 -26.40
N ILE A 13 -2.16 32.59 -26.24
CA ILE A 13 -1.26 32.45 -25.11
C ILE A 13 -1.93 32.83 -23.77
N TYR A 14 -2.84 33.81 -23.78
CA TYR A 14 -3.58 34.22 -22.58
C TYR A 14 -4.62 33.18 -22.21
N PHE A 15 -5.30 32.56 -23.17
CA PHE A 15 -6.20 31.46 -22.92
C PHE A 15 -5.48 30.26 -22.31
N LYS A 16 -4.33 29.87 -22.87
CA LYS A 16 -3.49 28.79 -22.35
C LYS A 16 -2.99 29.10 -20.92
N LYS A 17 -2.57 30.33 -20.64
CA LYS A 17 -2.16 30.76 -19.30
C LYS A 17 -3.32 30.71 -18.30
N THR A 18 -4.51 31.22 -18.69
CA THR A 18 -5.69 31.19 -17.84
C THR A 18 -6.15 29.77 -17.57
N LEU A 19 -6.19 28.93 -18.58
CA LEU A 19 -6.55 27.51 -18.43
C LEU A 19 -5.55 26.80 -17.49
N LYS A 20 -4.27 27.02 -17.69
CA LYS A 20 -3.22 26.48 -16.80
C LYS A 20 -3.39 26.94 -15.35
N TYR A 21 -3.68 28.21 -15.14
CA TYR A 21 -3.97 28.77 -13.82
C TYR A 21 -5.19 28.13 -13.17
N ILE A 22 -6.30 28.00 -13.92
CA ILE A 22 -7.52 27.35 -13.45
C ILE A 22 -7.23 25.90 -13.07
N VAL A 23 -6.57 25.12 -13.93
CA VAL A 23 -6.26 23.71 -13.69
C VAL A 23 -5.34 23.54 -12.48
N GLN A 24 -4.36 24.42 -12.31
CA GLN A 24 -3.44 24.37 -11.16
C GLN A 24 -4.10 24.74 -9.83
N ASN A 25 -5.15 25.57 -9.86
CA ASN A 25 -5.89 26.01 -8.66
C ASN A 25 -7.20 25.25 -8.44
N LEU A 26 -7.55 24.32 -9.33
CA LEU A 26 -8.69 23.43 -9.11
C LEU A 26 -8.38 22.50 -7.94
N ASP A 27 -9.23 22.57 -6.93
CA ASP A 27 -9.17 21.62 -5.81
C ASP A 27 -9.55 20.22 -6.33
N PRO A 28 -8.67 19.20 -6.20
CA PRO A 28 -8.95 17.90 -6.76
C PRO A 28 -10.21 17.31 -6.14
N LYS A 29 -11.14 16.84 -6.97
CA LYS A 29 -12.41 16.20 -6.57
C LYS A 29 -12.16 15.00 -5.66
N TYR A 30 -11.05 14.31 -5.85
CA TYR A 30 -10.69 13.11 -5.12
C TYR A 30 -9.48 13.34 -4.22
N LYS A 31 -9.56 12.84 -2.98
CA LYS A 31 -8.45 12.82 -2.03
C LYS A 31 -7.95 11.38 -1.89
N LYS A 32 -6.70 11.13 -2.26
CA LYS A 32 -6.03 9.84 -2.05
C LYS A 32 -5.43 9.81 -0.66
N ILE A 33 -5.67 8.73 0.07
CA ILE A 33 -5.19 8.51 1.43
C ILE A 33 -4.44 7.19 1.45
N GLN A 34 -3.27 7.19 2.09
CA GLN A 34 -2.50 6.02 2.42
C GLN A 34 -2.35 5.97 3.94
N HIS A 35 -2.86 4.93 4.56
CA HIS A 35 -2.78 4.72 6.00
C HIS A 35 -1.98 3.45 6.30
N LYS A 36 -0.90 3.59 7.10
CA LYS A 36 -0.13 2.46 7.61
C LYS A 36 -0.69 2.07 8.97
N ILE A 37 -1.17 0.84 9.10
CA ILE A 37 -1.81 0.33 10.31
C ILE A 37 -0.81 0.32 11.46
N LYS A 38 -1.19 0.94 12.58
CA LYS A 38 -0.43 0.98 13.83
C LYS A 38 -0.96 -0.06 14.82
N SER A 39 -0.15 -0.35 15.84
CA SER A 39 -0.58 -1.23 16.93
C SER A 39 -1.76 -0.65 17.69
N GLY A 40 -2.79 -1.48 17.93
CA GLY A 40 -4.02 -1.07 18.65
C GLY A 40 -5.08 -0.40 17.80
N GLU A 41 -4.85 -0.17 16.50
CA GLU A 41 -5.88 0.31 15.60
C GLU A 41 -6.79 -0.83 15.15
N ASN A 42 -8.05 -0.53 14.94
CA ASN A 42 -9.00 -1.42 14.28
C ASN A 42 -9.52 -0.77 12.99
N PHE A 43 -10.04 -1.60 12.10
CA PHE A 43 -10.50 -1.18 10.78
C PHE A 43 -11.50 -0.02 10.82
N ASP A 44 -12.51 -0.12 11.68
CA ASP A 44 -13.57 0.87 11.80
C ASP A 44 -13.02 2.22 12.26
N LYS A 45 -12.20 2.23 13.32
CA LYS A 45 -11.59 3.46 13.86
C LYS A 45 -10.66 4.14 12.85
N ILE A 46 -9.93 3.35 12.05
CA ILE A 46 -9.08 3.92 10.98
C ILE A 46 -9.95 4.70 10.00
N LEU A 47 -11.01 4.10 9.47
CA LEU A 47 -11.86 4.76 8.48
C LEU A 47 -12.67 5.93 9.08
N GLU A 48 -13.18 5.79 10.32
CA GLU A 48 -13.84 6.88 11.07
C GLU A 48 -12.92 8.09 11.27
N SER A 49 -11.61 7.88 11.50
CA SER A 49 -10.65 8.97 11.68
C SER A 49 -10.49 9.85 10.43
N TYR A 50 -10.89 9.36 9.28
CA TYR A 50 -10.93 10.10 8.01
C TYR A 50 -12.34 10.61 7.67
N ASN A 51 -13.27 10.64 8.63
CA ASN A 51 -14.65 11.09 8.48
C ASN A 51 -15.46 10.28 7.45
N ILE A 52 -15.19 8.99 7.33
CA ILE A 52 -15.99 8.09 6.49
C ILE A 52 -17.21 7.64 7.28
N ASP A 53 -18.40 7.75 6.67
CA ASP A 53 -19.67 7.38 7.31
C ASP A 53 -19.70 5.89 7.67
N LYS A 54 -20.32 5.54 8.81
CA LYS A 54 -20.50 4.16 9.27
C LYS A 54 -21.20 3.27 8.23
N LYS A 55 -22.19 3.81 7.52
CA LYS A 55 -22.85 3.08 6.41
C LYS A 55 -21.88 2.67 5.32
N GLU A 56 -20.94 3.54 5.02
CA GLU A 56 -19.91 3.32 4.03
C GLU A 56 -18.90 2.25 4.50
N ILE A 57 -18.47 2.34 5.75
CA ILE A 57 -17.60 1.36 6.40
C ILE A 57 -18.23 -0.04 6.36
N ILE A 58 -19.54 -0.15 6.68
CA ILE A 58 -20.28 -1.42 6.63
C ILE A 58 -20.30 -1.99 5.21
N LYS A 59 -20.50 -1.17 4.17
CA LYS A 59 -20.47 -1.64 2.77
C LYS A 59 -19.11 -2.22 2.40
N ILE A 60 -18.02 -1.56 2.78
CA ILE A 60 -16.67 -2.04 2.54
C ILE A 60 -16.44 -3.37 3.29
N LYS A 61 -16.81 -3.42 4.57
CA LYS A 61 -16.69 -4.63 5.41
C LYS A 61 -17.42 -5.81 4.80
N ASN A 62 -18.70 -5.63 4.46
CA ASN A 62 -19.51 -6.69 3.86
C ASN A 62 -18.89 -7.24 2.57
N THR A 63 -18.26 -6.38 1.77
CA THR A 63 -17.59 -6.81 0.53
C THR A 63 -16.33 -7.62 0.85
N LEU A 64 -15.54 -7.20 1.85
CA LEU A 64 -14.33 -7.90 2.28
C LEU A 64 -14.65 -9.24 2.97
N GLU A 65 -15.69 -9.29 3.79
CA GLU A 65 -16.14 -10.50 4.46
C GLU A 65 -16.65 -11.58 3.49
N LYS A 66 -17.32 -11.18 2.40
CA LYS A 66 -17.69 -12.11 1.31
C LYS A 66 -16.47 -12.82 0.72
N LYS A 67 -15.29 -12.21 0.77
CA LYS A 67 -14.01 -12.79 0.34
C LYS A 67 -13.26 -13.50 1.47
N LYS A 68 -13.91 -13.72 2.62
CA LYS A 68 -13.32 -14.37 3.81
C LYS A 68 -12.07 -13.62 4.36
N ILE A 69 -12.02 -12.33 4.17
CA ILE A 69 -10.96 -11.48 4.72
C ILE A 69 -11.36 -11.10 6.14
N ASP A 70 -10.61 -11.59 7.13
CA ASP A 70 -10.86 -11.32 8.54
C ASP A 70 -10.31 -9.94 8.94
N LEU A 71 -11.19 -8.97 9.01
CA LEU A 71 -10.85 -7.60 9.39
C LEU A 71 -10.55 -7.42 10.90
N ASN A 72 -10.80 -8.45 11.72
CA ASN A 72 -10.42 -8.42 13.13
C ASN A 72 -8.91 -8.74 13.33
N LYS A 73 -8.28 -9.33 12.30
CA LYS A 73 -6.85 -9.71 12.30
C LYS A 73 -6.03 -8.84 11.35
N ILE A 74 -6.30 -7.53 11.36
CA ILE A 74 -5.46 -6.61 10.59
C ILE A 74 -4.06 -6.56 11.19
N ASN A 75 -3.05 -6.79 10.36
CA ASN A 75 -1.66 -6.81 10.79
C ASN A 75 -1.07 -5.40 10.82
N THR A 76 -0.32 -5.10 11.86
CA THR A 76 0.51 -3.89 11.90
C THR A 76 1.49 -3.88 10.73
N LYS A 77 1.81 -2.69 10.22
CA LYS A 77 2.66 -2.43 9.04
C LYS A 77 1.99 -2.65 7.68
N GLN A 78 0.82 -3.29 7.61
CA GLN A 78 0.04 -3.31 6.37
C GLN A 78 -0.45 -1.91 6.01
N ILE A 79 -0.75 -1.70 4.74
CA ILE A 79 -1.15 -0.40 4.20
C ILE A 79 -2.57 -0.53 3.67
N ILE A 80 -3.40 0.42 4.05
CA ILE A 80 -4.73 0.65 3.48
C ILE A 80 -4.64 1.90 2.61
N ASN A 81 -5.03 1.78 1.35
CA ASN A 81 -5.15 2.93 0.46
C ASN A 81 -6.62 3.11 0.09
N PHE A 82 -7.08 4.34 0.08
CA PHE A 82 -8.42 4.65 -0.38
C PHE A 82 -8.53 6.07 -0.94
N THR A 83 -9.48 6.24 -1.84
CA THR A 83 -9.77 7.49 -2.51
C THR A 83 -11.14 7.96 -2.06
N ILE A 84 -11.22 9.17 -1.50
CA ILE A 84 -12.46 9.81 -1.06
C ILE A 84 -12.87 10.86 -2.09
N ASN A 85 -14.14 10.84 -2.48
CA ASN A 85 -14.74 11.91 -3.23
C ASN A 85 -15.13 13.05 -2.26
N LYS A 86 -14.48 14.20 -2.38
CA LYS A 86 -14.68 15.36 -1.50
C LYS A 86 -16.10 15.96 -1.55
N THR A 87 -16.84 15.74 -2.65
CA THR A 87 -18.17 16.32 -2.82
C THR A 87 -19.21 15.63 -1.95
N ASN A 88 -19.14 14.30 -1.81
CA ASN A 88 -20.13 13.49 -1.08
C ASN A 88 -19.53 12.69 0.07
N ASN A 89 -18.23 12.83 0.30
CA ASN A 89 -17.43 12.13 1.33
C ASN A 89 -17.53 10.59 1.26
N LYS A 90 -17.81 10.04 0.08
CA LYS A 90 -17.88 8.60 -0.15
C LYS A 90 -16.53 8.07 -0.63
N VAL A 91 -16.23 6.81 -0.29
CA VAL A 91 -15.06 6.09 -0.80
C VAL A 91 -15.34 5.63 -2.23
N ASP A 92 -14.47 6.00 -3.16
CA ASP A 92 -14.55 5.61 -4.58
C ASP A 92 -13.72 4.37 -4.88
N GLU A 93 -12.51 4.33 -4.36
CA GLU A 93 -11.59 3.21 -4.48
C GLU A 93 -11.04 2.85 -3.09
N PHE A 94 -10.85 1.56 -2.85
CA PHE A 94 -10.26 1.05 -1.62
C PHE A 94 -9.34 -0.11 -1.94
N THR A 95 -8.13 -0.12 -1.36
CA THR A 95 -7.16 -1.20 -1.54
C THR A 95 -6.63 -1.63 -0.18
N TYR A 96 -6.64 -2.92 0.08
CA TYR A 96 -6.09 -3.51 1.29
C TYR A 96 -5.15 -4.66 0.95
N GLN A 97 -3.96 -4.64 1.53
CA GLN A 97 -2.97 -5.69 1.34
C GLN A 97 -3.32 -6.89 2.24
N ILE A 98 -3.73 -8.01 1.62
CA ILE A 98 -4.09 -9.24 2.33
C ILE A 98 -2.83 -9.99 2.78
N SER A 99 -1.84 -10.06 1.90
CA SER A 99 -0.57 -10.75 2.12
C SER A 99 0.57 -10.04 1.35
N ASN A 100 1.78 -10.57 1.44
CA ASN A 100 2.91 -10.05 0.64
C ASN A 100 2.69 -10.20 -0.87
N THR A 101 1.82 -11.11 -1.30
CA THR A 101 1.58 -11.45 -2.71
C THR A 101 0.19 -11.08 -3.21
N GLN A 102 -0.71 -10.65 -2.33
CA GLN A 102 -2.10 -10.40 -2.67
C GLN A 102 -2.61 -9.11 -2.05
N GLN A 103 -3.35 -8.36 -2.83
CA GLN A 103 -4.14 -7.22 -2.35
C GLN A 103 -5.55 -7.32 -2.93
N ILE A 104 -6.54 -6.84 -2.18
CA ILE A 104 -7.89 -6.66 -2.68
C ILE A 104 -8.07 -5.20 -3.09
N PHE A 105 -8.67 -5.02 -4.24
CA PHE A 105 -9.07 -3.73 -4.78
C PHE A 105 -10.59 -3.68 -4.86
N LEU A 106 -11.18 -2.66 -4.27
CA LEU A 106 -12.60 -2.37 -4.34
C LEU A 106 -12.80 -1.08 -5.11
N LYS A 107 -13.68 -1.11 -6.09
CA LYS A 107 -14.10 0.06 -6.86
C LYS A 107 -15.59 0.26 -6.73
N ARG A 108 -16.01 1.50 -6.48
CA ARG A 108 -17.42 1.83 -6.38
C ARG A 108 -18.12 1.62 -7.71
N ASN A 109 -19.23 0.90 -7.67
CA ASN A 109 -20.23 0.91 -8.73
C ASN A 109 -21.25 1.99 -8.41
N ILE A 110 -21.29 3.03 -9.26
CA ILE A 110 -22.14 4.22 -9.03
C ILE A 110 -23.63 3.85 -9.17
N GLU A 111 -23.98 2.94 -10.08
CA GLU A 111 -25.36 2.55 -10.36
C GLU A 111 -26.01 1.80 -9.17
N GLU A 112 -25.25 0.89 -8.55
CA GLU A 112 -25.74 0.06 -7.45
C GLU A 112 -25.41 0.63 -6.07
N ASP A 113 -24.65 1.72 -5.99
CA ASP A 113 -24.06 2.30 -4.77
C ASP A 113 -23.37 1.23 -3.88
N ASN A 114 -22.67 0.30 -4.53
CA ASN A 114 -21.97 -0.82 -3.92
C ASN A 114 -20.53 -0.90 -4.44
N PHE A 115 -19.75 -1.90 -3.97
CA PHE A 115 -18.38 -2.11 -4.43
C PHE A 115 -18.26 -3.35 -5.30
N LYS A 116 -17.58 -3.23 -6.44
CA LYS A 116 -17.00 -4.36 -7.18
C LYS A 116 -15.62 -4.64 -6.61
N ASP A 117 -15.30 -5.92 -6.46
CA ASP A 117 -14.03 -6.37 -5.89
C ASP A 117 -13.17 -7.12 -6.90
N GLU A 118 -11.88 -6.97 -6.77
CA GLU A 118 -10.87 -7.67 -7.55
C GLU A 118 -9.68 -8.03 -6.65
N ILE A 119 -9.19 -9.26 -6.76
CA ILE A 119 -7.95 -9.68 -6.09
C ILE A 119 -6.79 -9.49 -7.06
N LEU A 120 -5.88 -8.60 -6.71
CA LEU A 120 -4.68 -8.32 -7.48
C LEU A 120 -3.49 -9.09 -6.90
N LEU A 121 -2.77 -9.79 -7.77
CA LEU A 121 -1.55 -10.47 -7.38
C LEU A 121 -0.37 -9.48 -7.46
N ILE A 122 0.36 -9.36 -6.36
CA ILE A 122 1.59 -8.56 -6.30
C ILE A 122 2.72 -9.45 -6.83
N LYS A 123 3.30 -9.07 -7.95
CA LYS A 123 4.46 -9.78 -8.50
C LYS A 123 5.67 -9.51 -7.62
N LEU A 124 6.19 -10.56 -7.00
CA LEU A 124 7.42 -10.47 -6.21
C LEU A 124 8.62 -10.62 -7.14
N GLU A 125 9.59 -9.73 -6.99
CA GLU A 125 10.89 -9.87 -7.63
C GLU A 125 11.83 -10.59 -6.67
N LYS A 126 12.40 -11.72 -7.14
CA LYS A 126 13.42 -12.44 -6.38
C LYS A 126 14.75 -11.71 -6.53
N GLN A 127 15.27 -11.19 -5.44
CA GLN A 127 16.62 -10.64 -5.40
C GLN A 127 17.55 -11.65 -4.71
N ILE A 128 18.68 -11.94 -5.35
CA ILE A 128 19.77 -12.73 -4.74
C ILE A 128 20.80 -11.72 -4.26
N ILE A 129 21.01 -11.67 -2.95
CA ILE A 129 22.00 -10.81 -2.32
C ILE A 129 23.17 -11.70 -1.89
N TYR A 130 24.35 -11.39 -2.41
CA TYR A 130 25.61 -11.99 -1.97
C TYR A 130 26.26 -11.12 -0.90
N LYS A 131 26.73 -11.73 0.18
CA LYS A 131 27.47 -11.09 1.26
C LYS A 131 28.64 -11.98 1.67
N GLU A 132 29.78 -11.35 1.89
CA GLU A 132 31.02 -12.00 2.32
C GLU A 132 31.69 -11.16 3.42
N ASN A 133 32.14 -11.79 4.47
CA ASN A 133 32.87 -11.13 5.55
C ASN A 133 33.73 -12.13 6.33
N ILE A 134 34.77 -11.62 6.99
CA ILE A 134 35.61 -12.40 7.89
C ILE A 134 34.99 -12.38 9.29
N ILE A 135 34.89 -13.55 9.89
CA ILE A 135 34.38 -13.69 11.24
C ILE A 135 35.52 -13.46 12.25
N LEU A 136 35.52 -12.26 12.88
CA LEU A 136 36.54 -11.89 13.85
C LEU A 136 36.15 -12.21 15.31
N GLN A 137 34.86 -12.23 15.64
CA GLN A 137 34.33 -12.41 16.98
C GLN A 137 33.24 -13.48 17.04
N SER A 138 32.20 -13.33 16.23
CA SER A 138 31.11 -14.30 16.13
C SER A 138 30.41 -14.18 14.79
N LEU A 139 29.83 -15.29 14.33
CA LEU A 139 28.99 -15.32 13.13
C LEU A 139 27.88 -14.24 13.20
N TYR A 140 27.17 -14.19 14.34
CA TYR A 140 26.05 -13.24 14.49
C TYR A 140 26.50 -11.80 14.33
N LYS A 141 27.58 -11.39 15.01
CA LYS A 141 28.07 -10.01 14.96
C LYS A 141 28.57 -9.64 13.56
N SER A 142 29.31 -10.52 12.90
CA SER A 142 29.77 -10.28 11.53
C SER A 142 28.63 -10.19 10.55
N ALA A 143 27.63 -11.05 10.65
CA ALA A 143 26.46 -11.02 9.78
C ALA A 143 25.56 -9.77 10.00
N VAL A 144 25.39 -9.33 11.25
CA VAL A 144 24.66 -8.08 11.57
C VAL A 144 25.37 -6.85 10.97
N ASN A 145 26.72 -6.81 11.04
CA ASN A 145 27.50 -5.74 10.45
C ASN A 145 27.30 -5.64 8.93
N GLU A 146 27.11 -6.79 8.26
CA GLU A 146 26.76 -6.87 6.86
C GLU A 146 25.27 -6.61 6.57
N LYS A 147 24.51 -6.18 7.57
CA LYS A 147 23.08 -5.89 7.46
C LYS A 147 22.23 -7.12 7.04
N ILE A 148 22.69 -8.31 7.40
CA ILE A 148 21.90 -9.54 7.25
C ILE A 148 20.81 -9.54 8.31
N PRO A 149 19.53 -9.78 7.96
CA PRO A 149 18.43 -9.79 8.92
C PRO A 149 18.66 -10.85 10.03
N PRO A 150 18.41 -10.52 11.31
CA PRO A 150 18.63 -11.46 12.43
C PRO A 150 17.96 -12.82 12.25
N ASN A 151 16.74 -12.86 11.72
CA ASN A 151 16.02 -14.10 11.44
C ASN A 151 16.76 -15.00 10.46
N THR A 152 17.39 -14.43 9.43
CA THR A 152 18.20 -15.17 8.45
C THR A 152 19.44 -15.78 9.12
N ILE A 153 20.07 -15.04 10.05
CA ILE A 153 21.25 -15.51 10.77
C ILE A 153 20.88 -16.70 11.67
N VAL A 154 19.74 -16.61 12.38
CA VAL A 154 19.24 -17.68 13.24
C VAL A 154 18.91 -18.94 12.41
N GLU A 155 18.22 -18.77 11.28
CA GLU A 155 17.91 -19.89 10.38
C GLU A 155 19.18 -20.53 9.80
N PHE A 156 20.15 -19.73 9.42
CA PHE A 156 21.45 -20.22 8.96
C PHE A 156 22.13 -21.07 10.05
N ALA A 157 22.20 -20.54 11.29
CA ALA A 157 22.80 -21.26 12.42
C ALA A 157 22.02 -22.55 12.74
N ARG A 158 20.69 -22.55 12.59
CA ARG A 158 19.85 -23.74 12.79
C ARG A 158 20.13 -24.82 11.75
N ILE A 159 20.30 -24.45 10.48
CA ILE A 159 20.55 -25.41 9.40
C ILE A 159 21.95 -26.01 9.48
N TYR A 160 22.96 -25.18 9.75
CA TYR A 160 24.35 -25.61 9.73
C TYR A 160 24.92 -25.97 11.08
N GLY A 161 24.23 -25.70 12.22
CA GLY A 161 24.68 -25.96 13.56
C GLY A 161 24.89 -27.44 13.90
N PHE A 162 24.40 -28.36 13.05
CA PHE A 162 24.69 -29.79 13.17
C PHE A 162 26.05 -30.17 12.56
N GLN A 163 26.62 -29.33 11.69
CA GLN A 163 27.87 -29.58 10.98
C GLN A 163 29.01 -28.70 11.45
N VAL A 164 28.70 -27.52 11.96
CA VAL A 164 29.67 -26.50 12.39
C VAL A 164 29.32 -26.04 13.80
N ASP A 165 30.26 -26.19 14.73
CA ASP A 165 30.13 -25.58 16.06
C ASP A 165 30.53 -24.10 15.97
N PHE A 166 29.53 -23.22 15.79
CA PHE A 166 29.76 -21.79 15.68
C PHE A 166 30.35 -21.14 16.93
N GLN A 167 30.44 -21.86 18.03
CA GLN A 167 31.10 -21.38 19.27
C GLN A 167 32.56 -21.82 19.36
N ARG A 168 32.89 -22.96 18.81
CA ARG A 168 34.24 -23.57 18.93
C ARG A 168 35.06 -23.48 17.66
N ASP A 169 34.42 -23.72 16.50
CA ASP A 169 35.11 -23.84 15.21
C ASP A 169 35.37 -22.49 14.56
N ILE A 170 34.67 -21.44 15.02
CA ILE A 170 34.76 -20.10 14.43
C ILE A 170 35.16 -19.11 15.56
N ARG A 171 36.44 -19.01 15.79
CA ARG A 171 37.06 -18.01 16.66
C ARG A 171 38.16 -17.25 15.95
#